data_707756c27ec4487435ec0b3ab456171f
#
_entry.id   707756c27ec4487435ec0b3ab456171f
#
_cell.length_a   1.000
_cell.length_b   1.000
_cell.length_c   1.000
_cell.angle_alpha   90.00
_cell.angle_beta   90.00
_cell.angle_gamma   90.00
#
_symmetry.space_group_name_H-M   'P 1'
#
loop_
_entity.id
_entity.type
_entity.pdbx_description
1 polymer ?
#
loop_
_entity_poly.entity_id
_entity_poly.type
_entity_poly.pdbx_seq_one_letter_code
_entity_poly.pdbx_strand_id
1 'polypeptide(L)'
;MLTRRFFLAASGASTALASLSLPRMAFARANTARRFVFIIQRGAADGLAIVAPTGDPEFAGVRGAFAQDLAGGAKLGSFFTLHPALAETAKLYAAKQALFVHAVASPYRDRSHFDGQNVLETGGSAAYRLKDGWLNRLLGLLPADDTKALALSSTVPMALRGPHEVSSYAPSAVPSASDDLLARVSKLYETDQQLHMLWSAAIETRMSVGDLAAAGGQNGAATGALAAKLLTGDSGARIAMIETGGWDTHSGQRGRLAAQLHGLDQLVAALKTGLGADWANTLVIVATEFGRTVAPNGTGGTDHGTASAAMLLGGAVAGGKVVADWPGLSNAALYEGRDLKPTTDLDALIAGALAQHYGLDAPRVMTSLFPDARGTALSENLIVA
;
A
#
# COMPACT_ATOMS: atom_id res chain seq x y z
N MET A 1 -73.31 5.33 -41.27
CA MET A 1 -72.27 6.22 -41.82
C MET A 1 -71.60 6.93 -40.66
N LEU A 2 -70.48 6.45 -40.18
CA LEU A 2 -69.67 7.04 -39.13
C LEU A 2 -68.65 7.93 -39.83
N THR A 3 -68.75 9.23 -39.58
CA THR A 3 -67.97 10.26 -40.26
C THR A 3 -66.54 10.36 -39.68
N ARG A 4 -65.59 10.56 -40.59
CA ARG A 4 -64.12 10.67 -40.35
C ARG A 4 -63.71 11.68 -39.25
N ARG A 5 -64.60 12.41 -38.66
CA ARG A 5 -64.35 13.44 -37.64
C ARG A 5 -64.31 12.88 -36.20
N PHE A 6 -64.75 11.67 -35.97
CA PHE A 6 -64.72 11.07 -34.63
C PHE A 6 -63.44 10.28 -34.34
N PHE A 7 -62.60 10.09 -35.35
CA PHE A 7 -61.33 9.32 -35.18
C PHE A 7 -60.13 10.24 -34.83
N LEU A 8 -60.29 11.56 -34.90
CA LEU A 8 -59.22 12.51 -34.60
C LEU A 8 -59.31 13.15 -33.20
N ALA A 9 -60.33 12.83 -32.41
CA ALA A 9 -60.50 13.37 -31.06
C ALA A 9 -60.06 12.38 -29.95
N ALA A 10 -59.71 11.13 -30.30
CA ALA A 10 -59.30 10.09 -29.34
C ALA A 10 -57.75 9.83 -29.30
N SER A 11 -56.98 10.60 -30.07
CA SER A 11 -55.50 10.44 -30.15
C SER A 11 -54.71 11.51 -29.39
N GLY A 12 -55.39 12.30 -28.54
CA GLY A 12 -54.80 13.46 -27.85
C GLY A 12 -54.63 13.31 -26.34
N ALA A 13 -54.55 12.10 -25.80
CA ALA A 13 -54.25 11.94 -24.39
C ALA A 13 -53.58 10.59 -24.14
N SER A 14 -52.29 10.60 -23.96
CA SER A 14 -51.46 9.64 -23.25
C SER A 14 -50.08 9.46 -23.87
N THR A 15 -49.34 10.55 -24.12
CA THR A 15 -47.89 10.51 -24.06
C THR A 15 -47.45 11.07 -22.71
N ALA A 16 -47.85 10.40 -21.63
CA ALA A 16 -47.08 10.45 -20.41
C ALA A 16 -45.77 9.74 -20.71
N LEU A 17 -44.76 10.49 -21.17
CA LEU A 17 -43.35 10.07 -21.07
C LEU A 17 -43.09 9.77 -19.60
N ALA A 18 -43.20 8.49 -19.26
CA ALA A 18 -42.47 7.96 -18.12
C ALA A 18 -41.00 8.21 -18.45
N SER A 19 -40.48 9.33 -18.00
CA SER A 19 -39.06 9.56 -17.81
C SER A 19 -38.63 8.48 -16.80
N LEU A 20 -38.29 7.32 -17.34
CA LEU A 20 -37.44 6.37 -16.66
C LEU A 20 -36.17 7.18 -16.34
N SER A 21 -36.15 7.81 -15.17
CA SER A 21 -34.94 8.23 -14.51
C SER A 21 -34.18 6.95 -14.19
N LEU A 22 -33.45 6.42 -15.20
CA LEU A 22 -32.33 5.55 -14.93
C LEU A 22 -31.54 6.25 -13.83
N PRO A 23 -31.27 5.58 -12.70
CA PRO A 23 -30.39 6.16 -11.72
C PRO A 23 -29.10 6.47 -12.50
N ARG A 24 -28.84 7.75 -12.75
CA ARG A 24 -27.50 8.18 -13.08
C ARG A 24 -26.68 7.77 -11.89
N MET A 25 -26.01 6.62 -11.99
CA MET A 25 -24.91 6.33 -11.11
C MET A 25 -23.90 7.44 -11.38
N ALA A 26 -23.95 8.46 -10.52
CA ALA A 26 -22.89 9.44 -10.45
C ALA A 26 -21.68 8.65 -9.94
N PHE A 27 -20.87 8.16 -10.87
CA PHE A 27 -19.53 7.73 -10.53
C PHE A 27 -18.86 8.97 -9.97
N ALA A 28 -18.65 9.01 -8.65
CA ALA A 28 -17.79 10.00 -8.06
C ALA A 28 -16.46 9.89 -8.81
N ARG A 29 -16.08 10.93 -9.52
CA ARG A 29 -14.76 10.98 -10.16
C ARG A 29 -13.75 10.89 -9.04
N ALA A 30 -12.85 9.90 -9.12
CA ALA A 30 -11.75 9.81 -8.19
C ALA A 30 -10.94 11.12 -8.23
N ASN A 31 -10.52 11.59 -7.05
CA ASN A 31 -9.74 12.81 -6.96
C ASN A 31 -8.30 12.54 -7.41
N THR A 32 -7.93 12.98 -8.61
CA THR A 32 -6.61 12.73 -9.22
C THR A 32 -5.47 13.48 -8.52
N ALA A 33 -5.76 14.48 -7.68
CA ALA A 33 -4.76 15.12 -6.83
C ALA A 33 -4.27 14.21 -5.69
N ARG A 34 -5.00 13.13 -5.37
CA ARG A 34 -4.62 12.17 -4.34
C ARG A 34 -3.47 11.28 -4.81
N ARG A 35 -2.53 10.99 -3.89
CA ARG A 35 -1.39 10.11 -4.12
C ARG A 35 -1.45 8.92 -3.19
N PHE A 36 -1.10 7.75 -3.73
CA PHE A 36 -1.04 6.52 -2.96
C PHE A 36 0.32 5.86 -3.10
N VAL A 37 0.91 5.44 -1.99
CA VAL A 37 2.15 4.68 -1.95
C VAL A 37 1.93 3.38 -1.18
N PHE A 38 2.21 2.25 -1.82
CA PHE A 38 2.23 0.96 -1.16
C PHE A 38 3.67 0.54 -0.89
N ILE A 39 4.02 0.32 0.37
CA ILE A 39 5.34 -0.18 0.79
C ILE A 39 5.17 -1.60 1.31
N ILE A 40 5.76 -2.57 0.62
CA ILE A 40 5.77 -3.96 1.07
C ILE A 40 7.06 -4.24 1.87
N GLN A 41 6.90 -4.86 3.05
CA GLN A 41 7.98 -5.35 3.90
C GLN A 41 8.17 -6.85 3.63
N ARG A 42 9.01 -7.21 2.63
CA ARG A 42 9.22 -8.61 2.24
C ARG A 42 10.06 -9.38 3.26
N GLY A 43 9.49 -10.42 3.82
CA GLY A 43 10.13 -11.30 4.79
C GLY A 43 9.42 -11.34 6.14
N ALA A 44 8.11 -11.10 6.18
CA ALA A 44 7.30 -11.28 7.38
C ALA A 44 7.75 -10.39 8.55
N ALA A 45 7.52 -9.10 8.45
CA ALA A 45 7.89 -8.13 9.48
C ALA A 45 7.20 -8.42 10.83
N ASP A 46 7.96 -8.33 11.93
CA ASP A 46 7.48 -8.62 13.28
C ASP A 46 6.62 -7.48 13.85
N GLY A 47 5.31 -7.53 13.62
CA GLY A 47 4.36 -6.54 14.11
C GLY A 47 4.39 -6.33 15.62
N LEU A 48 4.65 -7.39 16.39
CA LEU A 48 4.76 -7.31 17.86
C LEU A 48 6.01 -6.58 18.36
N ALA A 49 7.05 -6.50 17.53
CA ALA A 49 8.24 -5.70 17.83
C ALA A 49 8.12 -4.27 17.29
N ILE A 50 7.38 -4.07 16.20
CA ILE A 50 7.21 -2.75 15.56
C ILE A 50 6.22 -1.88 16.33
N VAL A 51 5.02 -2.42 16.60
CA VAL A 51 3.94 -1.78 17.36
C VAL A 51 3.61 -2.69 18.54
N ALA A 52 4.40 -2.58 19.57
CA ALA A 52 4.39 -3.54 20.67
C ALA A 52 3.22 -3.30 21.64
N PRO A 53 2.43 -4.33 21.97
CA PRO A 53 1.33 -4.24 22.93
C PRO A 53 1.85 -4.27 24.37
N THR A 54 2.62 -3.27 24.78
CA THR A 54 3.26 -3.22 26.11
C THR A 54 2.26 -3.11 27.25
N GLY A 55 0.99 -2.84 26.95
CA GLY A 55 -0.11 -2.87 27.92
C GLY A 55 -0.71 -4.28 28.13
N ASP A 56 -0.34 -5.27 27.30
CA ASP A 56 -0.75 -6.66 27.52
C ASP A 56 0.11 -7.27 28.65
N PRO A 57 -0.50 -7.83 29.71
CA PRO A 57 0.25 -8.38 30.85
C PRO A 57 1.19 -9.52 30.47
N GLU A 58 0.89 -10.28 29.43
CA GLU A 58 1.72 -11.40 28.96
C GLU A 58 2.91 -10.96 28.11
N PHE A 59 2.88 -9.72 27.56
CA PHE A 59 3.84 -9.25 26.53
C PHE A 59 5.30 -9.43 26.98
N ALA A 60 5.65 -8.95 28.16
CA ALA A 60 7.03 -9.02 28.65
C ALA A 60 7.51 -10.47 28.84
N GLY A 61 6.62 -11.34 29.32
CA GLY A 61 6.92 -12.76 29.53
C GLY A 61 7.15 -13.51 28.22
N VAL A 62 6.24 -13.35 27.26
CA VAL A 62 6.31 -14.10 25.99
C VAL A 62 7.39 -13.56 25.04
N ARG A 63 7.72 -12.25 25.11
CA ARG A 63 8.77 -11.62 24.27
C ARG A 63 10.16 -11.67 24.88
N GLY A 64 10.27 -11.94 26.18
CA GLY A 64 11.57 -12.07 26.88
C GLY A 64 12.47 -10.83 26.64
N ALA A 65 13.72 -11.06 26.20
CA ALA A 65 14.68 -10.00 25.96
C ALA A 65 14.23 -8.98 24.88
N PHE A 66 13.35 -9.32 23.95
CA PHE A 66 12.86 -8.41 22.91
C PHE A 66 11.98 -7.29 23.48
N ALA A 67 11.35 -7.52 24.64
CA ALA A 67 10.58 -6.46 25.31
C ALA A 67 11.46 -5.26 25.73
N GLN A 68 12.75 -5.48 25.95
CA GLN A 68 13.72 -4.44 26.33
C GLN A 68 14.06 -3.50 25.17
N ASP A 69 13.88 -3.94 23.92
CA ASP A 69 14.17 -3.13 22.71
C ASP A 69 13.22 -1.97 22.54
N LEU A 70 12.13 -1.96 23.30
CA LEU A 70 11.12 -0.90 23.29
C LEU A 70 11.42 0.23 24.29
N ALA A 71 12.53 0.12 25.02
CA ALA A 71 12.97 1.20 25.91
C ALA A 71 13.19 2.50 25.11
N GLY A 72 12.56 3.59 25.54
CA GLY A 72 12.58 4.86 24.83
C GLY A 72 11.63 4.95 23.60
N GLY A 73 10.86 3.91 23.32
CA GLY A 73 9.86 3.91 22.26
C GLY A 73 8.69 4.87 22.57
N ALA A 74 8.10 5.43 21.51
CA ALA A 74 6.98 6.35 21.63
C ALA A 74 5.69 5.62 22.07
N LYS A 75 4.98 6.18 23.05
CA LYS A 75 3.69 5.62 23.48
C LYS A 75 2.60 5.91 22.44
N LEU A 76 1.88 4.88 22.06
CA LEU A 76 0.72 4.94 21.18
C LEU A 76 -0.54 4.69 22.04
N GLY A 77 -0.98 5.73 22.74
CA GLY A 77 -1.98 5.59 23.81
C GLY A 77 -1.42 4.91 25.04
N SER A 78 -2.28 4.22 25.81
CA SER A 78 -1.89 3.51 27.05
C SER A 78 -1.45 2.07 26.80
N PHE A 79 -1.77 1.48 25.65
CA PHE A 79 -1.62 0.04 25.43
C PHE A 79 -0.43 -0.34 24.54
N PHE A 80 -0.15 0.47 23.50
CA PHE A 80 0.91 0.16 22.54
C PHE A 80 2.13 1.06 22.69
N THR A 81 3.28 0.56 22.23
CA THR A 81 4.55 1.31 22.14
C THR A 81 5.16 1.10 20.77
N LEU A 82 5.52 2.17 20.09
CA LEU A 82 6.22 2.12 18.81
C LEU A 82 7.71 1.87 19.04
N HIS A 83 8.31 1.04 18.21
CA HIS A 83 9.75 0.75 18.28
C HIS A 83 10.58 2.05 18.18
N PRO A 84 11.63 2.26 19.01
CA PRO A 84 12.38 3.52 19.07
C PRO A 84 13.10 3.89 17.76
N ALA A 85 13.39 2.93 16.89
CA ALA A 85 13.97 3.19 15.57
C ALA A 85 13.03 3.92 14.60
N LEU A 86 11.74 4.08 14.93
CA LEU A 86 10.72 4.78 14.14
C LEU A 86 10.46 6.20 14.65
N ALA A 87 11.52 6.98 14.86
CA ALA A 87 11.44 8.30 15.49
C ALA A 87 10.67 9.34 14.64
N GLU A 88 10.85 9.36 13.32
CA GLU A 88 10.09 10.25 12.43
C GLU A 88 8.63 9.81 12.30
N THR A 89 8.39 8.52 12.25
CA THR A 89 7.03 7.95 12.28
C THR A 89 6.31 8.27 13.59
N ALA A 90 7.02 8.31 14.72
CA ALA A 90 6.45 8.77 15.99
C ALA A 90 6.02 10.24 15.95
N LYS A 91 6.77 11.11 15.25
CA LYS A 91 6.37 12.52 15.03
C LYS A 91 5.13 12.60 14.15
N LEU A 92 5.01 11.73 13.12
CA LEU A 92 3.80 11.65 12.31
C LEU A 92 2.58 11.23 13.15
N TYR A 93 2.75 10.26 14.04
CA TYR A 93 1.68 9.85 14.96
C TYR A 93 1.22 11.01 15.85
N ALA A 94 2.16 11.73 16.47
CA ALA A 94 1.86 12.90 17.30
C ALA A 94 1.16 14.02 16.50
N ALA A 95 1.51 14.17 15.20
CA ALA A 95 0.87 15.10 14.27
C ALA A 95 -0.45 14.57 13.66
N LYS A 96 -0.95 13.41 14.11
CA LYS A 96 -2.14 12.73 13.58
C LYS A 96 -2.04 12.38 12.09
N GLN A 97 -0.84 12.13 11.60
CA GLN A 97 -0.51 11.74 10.22
C GLN A 97 -0.01 10.27 10.13
N ALA A 98 -0.12 9.53 11.22
CA ALA A 98 0.13 8.09 11.26
C ALA A 98 -0.95 7.39 12.07
N LEU A 99 -1.39 6.23 11.57
CA LEU A 99 -2.33 5.31 12.17
C LEU A 99 -1.74 3.90 12.04
N PHE A 100 -1.88 3.09 13.08
CA PHE A 100 -1.46 1.70 13.05
C PHE A 100 -2.68 0.78 13.15
N VAL A 101 -2.65 -0.35 12.44
CA VAL A 101 -3.65 -1.40 12.58
C VAL A 101 -2.95 -2.66 13.03
N HIS A 102 -3.39 -3.25 14.15
CA HIS A 102 -2.72 -4.42 14.72
C HIS A 102 -3.54 -5.69 14.59
N ALA A 103 -2.89 -6.85 14.80
CA ALA A 103 -3.46 -8.17 14.59
C ALA A 103 -4.08 -8.35 13.19
N VAL A 104 -3.45 -7.73 12.18
CA VAL A 104 -3.87 -7.73 10.79
C VAL A 104 -3.17 -8.82 9.99
N ALA A 105 -3.88 -9.50 9.11
CA ALA A 105 -3.31 -10.49 8.19
C ALA A 105 -4.09 -10.57 6.88
N SER A 106 -3.41 -10.98 5.79
CA SER A 106 -4.03 -11.47 4.57
C SER A 106 -4.79 -12.79 4.84
N PRO A 107 -5.56 -13.33 3.90
CA PRO A 107 -6.20 -14.65 4.09
C PRO A 107 -5.21 -15.83 4.15
N TYR A 108 -3.96 -15.65 3.77
CA TYR A 108 -2.93 -16.69 3.71
C TYR A 108 -2.46 -17.17 5.10
N ARG A 109 -2.27 -18.51 5.26
CA ARG A 109 -1.93 -19.11 6.57
C ARG A 109 -0.75 -20.12 6.53
N ASP A 110 -0.25 -20.48 5.33
CA ASP A 110 0.76 -21.56 5.21
C ASP A 110 2.21 -21.10 5.44
N ARG A 111 2.42 -19.82 5.71
CA ARG A 111 3.71 -19.24 6.14
C ARG A 111 4.88 -19.42 5.16
N SER A 112 4.58 -19.52 3.84
CA SER A 112 5.57 -19.50 2.76
C SER A 112 5.68 -18.07 2.20
N HIS A 113 6.88 -17.50 2.16
CA HIS A 113 7.06 -16.14 1.66
C HIS A 113 6.59 -15.96 0.23
N PHE A 114 6.94 -16.88 -0.68
CA PHE A 114 6.57 -16.76 -2.09
C PHE A 114 5.05 -16.77 -2.27
N ASP A 115 4.38 -17.67 -1.59
CA ASP A 115 2.93 -17.82 -1.68
C ASP A 115 2.22 -16.68 -0.96
N GLY A 116 2.69 -16.31 0.24
CA GLY A 116 2.13 -15.20 1.02
C GLY A 116 2.27 -13.86 0.30
N GLN A 117 3.42 -13.59 -0.33
CA GLN A 117 3.63 -12.40 -1.16
C GLN A 117 2.74 -12.43 -2.38
N ASN A 118 2.57 -13.58 -3.05
CA ASN A 118 1.66 -13.69 -4.17
C ASN A 118 0.21 -13.37 -3.76
N VAL A 119 -0.27 -13.91 -2.64
CA VAL A 119 -1.60 -13.60 -2.09
C VAL A 119 -1.72 -12.12 -1.75
N LEU A 120 -0.75 -11.55 -1.03
CA LEU A 120 -0.73 -10.13 -0.67
C LEU A 120 -0.78 -9.22 -1.91
N GLU A 121 -0.05 -9.54 -2.97
CA GLU A 121 0.07 -8.71 -4.16
C GLU A 121 -1.09 -8.91 -5.14
N THR A 122 -1.65 -10.11 -5.21
CA THR A 122 -2.80 -10.38 -6.08
C THR A 122 -4.14 -10.06 -5.41
N GLY A 123 -4.21 -10.03 -4.08
CA GLY A 123 -5.47 -9.93 -3.36
C GLY A 123 -6.37 -11.17 -3.54
N GLY A 124 -5.76 -12.31 -3.85
CA GLY A 124 -6.44 -13.59 -3.94
C GLY A 124 -6.50 -14.32 -2.60
N SER A 125 -7.38 -15.31 -2.46
CA SER A 125 -7.48 -16.16 -1.26
C SER A 125 -6.45 -17.30 -1.26
N ALA A 126 -5.82 -17.60 -2.38
CA ALA A 126 -4.82 -18.65 -2.55
C ALA A 126 -3.74 -18.22 -3.54
N ALA A 127 -2.50 -18.68 -3.33
CA ALA A 127 -1.38 -18.35 -4.18
C ALA A 127 -1.60 -18.80 -5.64
N TYR A 128 -1.15 -17.95 -6.57
CA TYR A 128 -1.16 -18.18 -8.03
C TYR A 128 -2.55 -18.34 -8.67
N ARG A 129 -3.62 -18.12 -7.92
CA ARG A 129 -5.00 -18.19 -8.40
C ARG A 129 -5.32 -17.01 -9.33
N LEU A 130 -4.98 -15.80 -8.90
CA LEU A 130 -5.10 -14.58 -9.70
C LEU A 130 -3.80 -14.32 -10.47
N LYS A 131 -3.92 -13.74 -11.67
CA LYS A 131 -2.79 -13.47 -12.58
C LYS A 131 -2.44 -11.99 -12.68
N ASP A 132 -3.28 -11.13 -12.11
CA ASP A 132 -3.11 -9.69 -12.02
C ASP A 132 -3.10 -9.23 -10.56
N GLY A 133 -2.54 -8.04 -10.32
CA GLY A 133 -2.40 -7.46 -9.00
C GLY A 133 -3.53 -6.51 -8.64
N TRP A 134 -3.85 -6.43 -7.34
CA TRP A 134 -4.92 -5.54 -6.85
C TRP A 134 -4.61 -4.06 -7.13
N LEU A 135 -3.32 -3.67 -7.13
CA LEU A 135 -2.92 -2.30 -7.39
C LEU A 135 -3.10 -1.93 -8.87
N ASN A 136 -2.94 -2.89 -9.79
CA ASN A 136 -3.28 -2.68 -11.20
C ASN A 136 -4.81 -2.59 -11.39
N ARG A 137 -5.59 -3.42 -10.66
CA ARG A 137 -7.06 -3.31 -10.68
C ARG A 137 -7.57 -1.98 -10.13
N LEU A 138 -6.85 -1.38 -9.16
CA LEU A 138 -7.17 -0.04 -8.67
C LEU A 138 -7.11 1.01 -9.79
N LEU A 139 -6.15 0.90 -10.71
CA LEU A 139 -6.06 1.81 -11.86
C LEU A 139 -7.33 1.80 -12.72
N GLY A 140 -8.00 0.65 -12.83
CA GLY A 140 -9.28 0.53 -13.54
C GLY A 140 -10.46 1.22 -12.84
N LEU A 141 -10.32 1.62 -11.58
CA LEU A 141 -11.33 2.37 -10.84
C LEU A 141 -11.09 3.89 -10.86
N LEU A 142 -9.91 4.31 -11.32
CA LEU A 142 -9.47 5.70 -11.35
C LEU A 142 -9.52 6.27 -12.77
N PRO A 143 -9.57 7.60 -12.96
CA PRO A 143 -9.52 8.22 -14.29
C PRO A 143 -8.23 7.84 -15.03
N ALA A 144 -8.37 7.28 -16.23
CA ALA A 144 -7.24 6.72 -16.97
C ALA A 144 -6.21 7.78 -17.43
N ASP A 145 -6.69 8.98 -17.80
CA ASP A 145 -5.83 10.02 -18.40
C ASP A 145 -4.89 10.68 -17.37
N ASP A 146 -5.23 10.60 -16.07
CA ASP A 146 -4.53 11.33 -15.02
C ASP A 146 -3.84 10.42 -14.00
N THR A 147 -4.00 9.08 -14.11
CA THR A 147 -3.50 8.15 -13.08
C THR A 147 -2.39 7.27 -13.64
N LYS A 148 -1.16 7.68 -13.41
CA LYS A 148 0.03 6.88 -13.72
C LYS A 148 0.49 6.13 -12.48
N ALA A 149 0.87 4.86 -12.65
CA ALA A 149 1.45 4.04 -11.59
C ALA A 149 2.93 3.71 -11.89
N LEU A 150 3.71 3.61 -10.82
CA LEU A 150 5.14 3.38 -10.87
C LEU A 150 5.57 2.34 -9.85
N ALA A 151 6.41 1.40 -10.27
CA ALA A 151 7.18 0.54 -9.38
C ALA A 151 8.58 1.11 -9.17
N LEU A 152 9.02 1.29 -7.92
CA LEU A 152 10.42 1.57 -7.60
C LEU A 152 11.16 0.24 -7.46
N SER A 153 11.32 -0.45 -8.58
CA SER A 153 12.01 -1.74 -8.68
C SER A 153 12.49 -1.98 -10.10
N SER A 154 13.42 -2.92 -10.30
CA SER A 154 13.94 -3.29 -11.63
C SER A 154 12.92 -4.01 -12.53
N THR A 155 11.87 -4.56 -11.94
CA THR A 155 10.79 -5.25 -12.65
C THR A 155 9.44 -4.84 -12.06
N VAL A 156 8.37 -4.92 -12.84
CA VAL A 156 7.02 -4.64 -12.33
C VAL A 156 6.60 -5.73 -11.35
N PRO A 157 6.41 -5.40 -10.04
CA PRO A 157 5.93 -6.34 -9.03
C PRO A 157 4.55 -6.90 -9.36
N MET A 158 4.20 -8.05 -8.77
CA MET A 158 2.93 -8.72 -9.06
C MET A 158 1.71 -7.84 -8.75
N ALA A 159 1.75 -7.02 -7.70
CA ALA A 159 0.66 -6.11 -7.34
C ALA A 159 0.29 -5.12 -8.47
N LEU A 160 1.27 -4.73 -9.28
CA LEU A 160 1.11 -3.78 -10.38
C LEU A 160 0.94 -4.45 -11.76
N ARG A 161 1.02 -5.78 -11.87
CA ARG A 161 0.80 -6.48 -13.15
C ARG A 161 -0.68 -6.57 -13.48
N GLY A 162 -1.01 -6.36 -14.75
CA GLY A 162 -2.39 -6.42 -15.25
C GLY A 162 -2.58 -5.67 -16.56
N PRO A 163 -3.83 -5.38 -16.96
CA PRO A 163 -4.13 -4.76 -18.26
C PRO A 163 -3.78 -3.26 -18.33
N HIS A 164 -3.59 -2.58 -17.19
CA HIS A 164 -3.28 -1.15 -17.17
C HIS A 164 -1.76 -0.93 -17.22
N GLU A 165 -1.33 0.08 -17.98
CA GLU A 165 0.08 0.42 -18.12
C GLU A 165 0.69 0.90 -16.81
N VAL A 166 1.90 0.41 -16.53
CA VAL A 166 2.67 0.74 -15.33
C VAL A 166 4.14 0.90 -15.73
N SER A 167 4.77 1.94 -15.21
CA SER A 167 6.21 2.15 -15.35
C SER A 167 6.96 1.46 -14.22
N SER A 168 8.22 1.07 -14.47
CA SER A 168 9.14 0.63 -13.42
C SER A 168 10.43 1.44 -13.51
N TYR A 169 10.98 1.77 -12.37
CA TYR A 169 12.25 2.49 -12.28
C TYR A 169 13.09 1.95 -11.12
N ALA A 170 14.33 1.63 -11.43
CA ALA A 170 15.34 1.33 -10.41
C ALA A 170 16.59 2.14 -10.70
N PRO A 171 17.22 2.77 -9.69
CA PRO A 171 18.53 3.35 -9.85
C PRO A 171 19.52 2.29 -10.35
N SER A 172 20.30 2.62 -11.37
CA SER A 172 21.29 1.71 -11.94
C SER A 172 22.68 2.09 -11.44
N ALA A 173 23.46 1.10 -11.01
CA ALA A 173 24.89 1.25 -10.73
C ALA A 173 25.76 1.26 -12.02
N VAL A 174 25.14 1.01 -13.18
CA VAL A 174 25.85 1.07 -14.47
C VAL A 174 26.14 2.54 -14.80
N PRO A 175 27.35 2.87 -15.29
CA PRO A 175 27.69 4.22 -15.70
C PRO A 175 26.65 4.80 -16.65
N SER A 176 26.30 6.06 -16.46
CA SER A 176 25.34 6.75 -17.32
C SER A 176 25.79 6.72 -18.77
N ALA A 177 24.88 6.34 -19.67
CA ALA A 177 25.13 6.45 -21.10
C ALA A 177 25.39 7.93 -21.49
N SER A 178 26.34 8.16 -22.40
CA SER A 178 26.59 9.50 -22.90
C SER A 178 25.40 10.04 -23.69
N ASP A 179 25.24 11.36 -23.73
CA ASP A 179 24.15 12.01 -24.49
C ASP A 179 24.20 11.64 -25.98
N ASP A 180 25.43 11.47 -26.54
CA ASP A 180 25.62 11.00 -27.90
C ASP A 180 25.06 9.57 -28.13
N LEU A 181 25.33 8.67 -27.19
CA LEU A 181 24.77 7.31 -27.25
C LEU A 181 23.22 7.33 -27.14
N LEU A 182 22.67 8.14 -26.24
CA LEU A 182 21.22 8.28 -26.10
C LEU A 182 20.57 8.84 -27.37
N ALA A 183 21.19 9.84 -28.00
CA ALA A 183 20.72 10.44 -29.25
C ALA A 183 20.75 9.40 -30.40
N ARG A 184 21.79 8.58 -30.49
CA ARG A 184 21.89 7.49 -31.50
C ARG A 184 20.80 6.44 -31.30
N VAL A 185 20.54 6.03 -30.06
CA VAL A 185 19.47 5.05 -29.75
C VAL A 185 18.09 5.64 -30.04
N SER A 186 17.86 6.92 -29.71
CA SER A 186 16.62 7.62 -30.07
C SER A 186 16.37 7.60 -31.56
N LYS A 187 17.41 7.89 -32.36
CA LYS A 187 17.31 7.84 -33.83
C LYS A 187 17.07 6.44 -34.38
N LEU A 188 17.65 5.41 -33.74
CA LEU A 188 17.46 4.02 -34.13
C LEU A 188 15.98 3.59 -33.96
N TYR A 189 15.29 4.09 -32.92
CA TYR A 189 13.93 3.75 -32.60
C TYR A 189 12.86 4.65 -33.24
N GLU A 190 13.27 5.70 -33.99
CA GLU A 190 12.34 6.64 -34.65
C GLU A 190 11.29 5.96 -35.56
N THR A 191 11.69 4.87 -36.23
CA THR A 191 10.82 4.18 -37.20
C THR A 191 9.97 3.09 -36.60
N ASP A 192 10.23 2.67 -35.36
CA ASP A 192 9.46 1.68 -34.63
C ASP A 192 8.59 2.38 -33.60
N GLN A 193 7.29 2.49 -33.85
CA GLN A 193 6.35 3.23 -33.02
C GLN A 193 6.34 2.72 -31.56
N GLN A 194 6.43 1.41 -31.35
CA GLN A 194 6.40 0.83 -30.00
C GLN A 194 7.72 1.11 -29.25
N LEU A 195 8.84 0.87 -29.89
CA LEU A 195 10.15 1.14 -29.28
C LEU A 195 10.37 2.65 -29.06
N HIS A 196 9.90 3.50 -29.98
CA HIS A 196 9.95 4.94 -29.83
C HIS A 196 9.19 5.45 -28.59
N MET A 197 7.95 4.97 -28.38
CA MET A 197 7.15 5.33 -27.21
C MET A 197 7.81 4.88 -25.90
N LEU A 198 8.27 3.62 -25.85
CA LEU A 198 8.93 3.07 -24.65
C LEU A 198 10.24 3.81 -24.33
N TRP A 199 11.02 4.13 -25.36
CA TRP A 199 12.27 4.87 -25.23
C TRP A 199 12.05 6.30 -24.76
N SER A 200 11.07 6.99 -25.33
CA SER A 200 10.73 8.37 -24.94
C SER A 200 10.28 8.43 -23.49
N ALA A 201 9.44 7.50 -23.03
CA ALA A 201 9.01 7.39 -21.63
C ALA A 201 10.21 7.11 -20.68
N ALA A 202 11.15 6.26 -21.10
CA ALA A 202 12.36 5.96 -20.32
C ALA A 202 13.27 7.18 -20.19
N ILE A 203 13.47 7.96 -21.28
CA ILE A 203 14.26 9.20 -21.27
C ILE A 203 13.57 10.25 -20.40
N GLU A 204 12.25 10.45 -20.51
CA GLU A 204 11.49 11.37 -19.67
C GLU A 204 11.64 11.03 -18.19
N THR A 205 11.49 9.75 -17.84
CA THR A 205 11.70 9.26 -16.47
C THR A 205 13.11 9.55 -15.96
N ARG A 206 14.13 9.28 -16.79
CA ARG A 206 15.54 9.58 -16.46
C ARG A 206 15.78 11.08 -16.25
N MET A 207 15.24 11.94 -17.11
CA MET A 207 15.36 13.40 -16.98
C MET A 207 14.68 13.89 -15.69
N SER A 208 13.53 13.30 -15.35
CA SER A 208 12.80 13.63 -14.12
C SER A 208 13.57 13.26 -12.86
N VAL A 209 14.38 12.19 -12.88
CA VAL A 209 15.14 11.72 -11.72
C VAL A 209 16.45 12.52 -11.50
N GLY A 210 17.15 12.92 -12.58
CA GLY A 210 18.41 13.67 -12.50
C GLY A 210 19.46 12.97 -11.63
N ASP A 211 20.20 13.74 -10.80
CA ASP A 211 21.30 13.24 -9.97
C ASP A 211 20.89 12.22 -8.89
N LEU A 212 19.60 12.13 -8.55
CA LEU A 212 19.11 11.10 -7.63
C LEU A 212 19.30 9.67 -8.18
N ALA A 213 19.39 9.52 -9.51
CA ALA A 213 19.70 8.23 -10.14
C ALA A 213 21.12 7.74 -9.77
N ALA A 214 22.05 8.65 -9.57
CA ALA A 214 23.45 8.34 -9.21
C ALA A 214 23.60 7.98 -7.72
N ALA A 215 22.68 8.41 -6.87
CA ALA A 215 22.63 8.08 -5.44
C ALA A 215 22.26 6.62 -5.17
N GLY A 216 22.34 5.76 -6.19
CA GLY A 216 21.99 4.36 -6.21
C GLY A 216 22.31 3.66 -4.91
N GLY A 217 21.34 2.99 -4.36
CA GLY A 217 21.58 2.19 -3.17
C GLY A 217 20.31 1.95 -2.37
N GLN A 218 20.33 0.90 -1.65
CA GLN A 218 19.32 0.45 -0.69
C GLN A 218 19.21 1.38 0.55
N ASN A 219 19.46 2.68 0.37
CA ASN A 219 19.33 3.68 1.42
C ASN A 219 17.90 4.19 1.44
N GLY A 220 17.21 4.01 2.55
CA GLY A 220 15.80 4.42 2.71
C GLY A 220 15.58 5.89 2.34
N ALA A 221 16.45 6.80 2.78
CA ALA A 221 16.32 8.23 2.47
C ALA A 221 16.41 8.51 0.95
N ALA A 222 17.34 7.88 0.24
CA ALA A 222 17.47 8.03 -1.21
C ALA A 222 16.24 7.49 -1.95
N THR A 223 15.73 6.33 -1.53
CA THR A 223 14.50 5.74 -2.08
C THR A 223 13.30 6.66 -1.86
N GLY A 224 13.14 7.21 -0.66
CA GLY A 224 12.04 8.13 -0.34
C GLY A 224 12.11 9.43 -1.14
N ALA A 225 13.30 10.02 -1.29
CA ALA A 225 13.50 11.22 -2.10
C ALA A 225 13.20 10.97 -3.59
N LEU A 226 13.65 9.84 -4.11
CA LEU A 226 13.37 9.41 -5.48
C LEU A 226 11.86 9.21 -5.70
N ALA A 227 11.19 8.48 -4.80
CA ALA A 227 9.75 8.29 -4.85
C ALA A 227 9.00 9.62 -4.87
N ALA A 228 9.36 10.55 -3.99
CA ALA A 228 8.76 11.88 -3.94
C ALA A 228 8.91 12.61 -5.27
N LYS A 229 10.11 12.60 -5.85
CA LYS A 229 10.36 13.28 -7.14
C LYS A 229 9.51 12.71 -8.28
N LEU A 230 9.34 11.40 -8.32
CA LEU A 230 8.53 10.71 -9.35
C LEU A 230 7.03 10.88 -9.13
N LEU A 231 6.60 11.19 -7.90
CA LEU A 231 5.20 11.43 -7.53
C LEU A 231 4.78 12.89 -7.60
N THR A 232 5.73 13.85 -7.76
CA THR A 232 5.43 15.29 -7.80
C THR A 232 5.21 15.80 -9.22
N GLY A 233 4.59 16.98 -9.34
CA GLY A 233 4.30 17.64 -10.60
C GLY A 233 3.06 17.08 -11.31
N ASP A 234 2.65 17.78 -12.38
CA ASP A 234 1.43 17.47 -13.13
C ASP A 234 1.57 16.17 -13.94
N SER A 235 2.75 15.88 -14.45
CA SER A 235 3.08 14.63 -15.17
C SER A 235 3.53 13.49 -14.25
N GLY A 236 3.68 13.73 -12.94
CA GLY A 236 4.13 12.74 -11.97
C GLY A 236 3.15 11.58 -11.79
N ALA A 237 3.67 10.42 -11.38
CA ALA A 237 2.83 9.30 -11.00
C ALA A 237 1.92 9.67 -9.83
N ARG A 238 0.77 9.00 -9.72
CA ARG A 238 -0.16 9.16 -8.59
C ARG A 238 -0.15 7.95 -7.68
N ILE A 239 0.35 6.83 -8.17
CA ILE A 239 0.47 5.58 -7.42
C ILE A 239 1.91 5.10 -7.52
N ALA A 240 2.50 4.72 -6.39
CA ALA A 240 3.82 4.10 -6.35
C ALA A 240 3.82 2.83 -5.50
N MET A 241 4.63 1.85 -5.90
CA MET A 241 4.94 0.69 -5.09
C MET A 241 6.44 0.65 -4.81
N ILE A 242 6.79 0.44 -3.54
CA ILE A 242 8.15 0.34 -3.04
C ILE A 242 8.32 -1.00 -2.34
N GLU A 243 9.42 -1.68 -2.61
CA GLU A 243 9.76 -2.93 -1.94
C GLU A 243 10.90 -2.71 -0.95
N THR A 244 10.73 -3.20 0.27
CA THR A 244 11.77 -3.25 1.30
C THR A 244 11.98 -4.70 1.71
N GLY A 245 13.24 -5.12 1.79
CA GLY A 245 13.60 -6.51 2.12
C GLY A 245 14.32 -6.64 3.46
N GLY A 246 14.69 -7.89 3.80
CA GLY A 246 15.48 -8.17 5.00
C GLY A 246 14.67 -8.32 6.28
N TRP A 247 13.33 -8.44 6.19
CA TRP A 247 12.45 -8.59 7.34
C TRP A 247 12.38 -10.03 7.87
N ASP A 248 12.93 -11.00 7.14
CA ASP A 248 13.02 -12.40 7.56
C ASP A 248 14.11 -12.59 8.60
N THR A 249 13.77 -12.39 9.85
CA THR A 249 14.71 -12.28 10.98
C THR A 249 14.70 -13.53 11.87
N HIS A 250 15.03 -14.70 11.29
CA HIS A 250 15.14 -15.96 12.05
C HIS A 250 16.29 -15.97 13.07
N SER A 251 17.30 -15.11 12.91
CA SER A 251 18.42 -15.00 13.83
C SER A 251 18.87 -13.54 13.98
N GLY A 252 19.36 -13.19 15.18
CA GLY A 252 19.90 -11.86 15.48
C GLY A 252 18.91 -10.73 15.19
N GLN A 253 17.62 -10.94 15.41
CA GLN A 253 16.53 -10.05 15.02
C GLN A 253 16.69 -8.64 15.59
N ARG A 254 17.12 -8.50 16.83
CA ARG A 254 17.17 -7.19 17.53
C ARG A 254 17.89 -6.11 16.71
N GLY A 255 19.14 -6.37 16.31
CA GLY A 255 19.92 -5.42 15.52
C GLY A 255 19.43 -5.30 14.08
N ARG A 256 19.05 -6.41 13.45
CA ARG A 256 18.56 -6.43 12.06
C ARG A 256 17.24 -5.67 11.91
N LEU A 257 16.28 -5.93 12.80
CA LEU A 257 14.99 -5.25 12.79
C LEU A 257 15.15 -3.76 13.06
N ALA A 258 15.97 -3.35 14.03
CA ALA A 258 16.24 -1.94 14.30
C ALA A 258 16.82 -1.22 13.07
N ALA A 259 17.76 -1.83 12.36
CA ALA A 259 18.33 -1.28 11.13
C ALA A 259 17.28 -1.16 10.00
N GLN A 260 16.43 -2.19 9.79
CA GLN A 260 15.35 -2.15 8.80
C GLN A 260 14.31 -1.08 9.13
N LEU A 261 13.91 -0.97 10.38
CA LEU A 261 12.97 0.05 10.84
C LEU A 261 13.54 1.46 10.67
N HIS A 262 14.82 1.66 11.00
CA HIS A 262 15.47 2.94 10.75
C HIS A 262 15.51 3.30 9.26
N GLY A 263 15.81 2.33 8.38
CA GLY A 263 15.76 2.53 6.94
C GLY A 263 14.37 2.91 6.43
N LEU A 264 13.32 2.23 6.94
CA LEU A 264 11.93 2.56 6.62
C LEU A 264 11.55 3.96 7.13
N ASP A 265 11.96 4.32 8.34
CA ASP A 265 11.70 5.63 8.94
C ASP A 265 12.33 6.76 8.12
N GLN A 266 13.58 6.58 7.69
CA GLN A 266 14.26 7.50 6.78
C GLN A 266 13.59 7.60 5.40
N LEU A 267 13.09 6.49 4.86
CA LEU A 267 12.34 6.47 3.60
C LEU A 267 11.09 7.34 3.71
N VAL A 268 10.30 7.14 4.75
CA VAL A 268 9.06 7.89 5.00
C VAL A 268 9.34 9.37 5.23
N ALA A 269 10.38 9.70 6.00
CA ALA A 269 10.78 11.08 6.26
C ALA A 269 11.21 11.82 4.98
N ALA A 270 12.02 11.16 4.14
CA ALA A 270 12.47 11.72 2.87
C ALA A 270 11.31 11.84 1.86
N LEU A 271 10.42 10.85 1.81
CA LEU A 271 9.20 10.89 0.99
C LEU A 271 8.33 12.10 1.38
N LYS A 272 8.05 12.28 2.68
CA LYS A 272 7.29 13.43 3.19
C LYS A 272 7.94 14.76 2.79
N THR A 273 9.24 14.89 3.05
CA THR A 273 10.00 16.11 2.75
C THR A 273 9.95 16.44 1.26
N GLY A 274 10.18 15.44 0.41
CA GLY A 274 10.21 15.63 -1.03
C GLY A 274 8.84 15.90 -1.66
N LEU A 275 7.76 15.34 -1.10
CA LEU A 275 6.38 15.64 -1.54
C LEU A 275 5.91 17.04 -1.13
N GLY A 276 6.48 17.63 -0.07
CA GLY A 276 6.10 18.98 0.36
C GLY A 276 4.58 19.13 0.58
N ALA A 277 3.95 20.05 -0.14
CA ALA A 277 2.51 20.29 -0.05
C ALA A 277 1.65 19.09 -0.46
N ASP A 278 2.14 18.26 -1.39
CA ASP A 278 1.44 17.06 -1.87
C ASP A 278 1.28 15.99 -0.79
N TRP A 279 2.09 16.05 0.28
CA TRP A 279 1.94 15.16 1.44
C TRP A 279 0.55 15.24 2.07
N ALA A 280 -0.10 16.40 2.05
CA ALA A 280 -1.46 16.59 2.58
C ALA A 280 -2.48 15.67 1.89
N ASN A 281 -2.26 15.34 0.62
CA ASN A 281 -3.13 14.48 -0.20
C ASN A 281 -2.56 13.07 -0.39
N THR A 282 -1.58 12.66 0.42
CA THR A 282 -0.90 11.37 0.27
C THR A 282 -1.36 10.39 1.34
N LEU A 283 -1.61 9.15 0.90
CA LEU A 283 -1.76 7.96 1.72
C LEU A 283 -0.59 7.00 1.43
N VAL A 284 0.10 6.58 2.45
CA VAL A 284 1.09 5.49 2.39
C VAL A 284 0.57 4.32 3.22
N ILE A 285 0.51 3.13 2.64
CA ILE A 285 0.24 1.89 3.37
C ILE A 285 1.50 1.05 3.40
N VAL A 286 1.91 0.64 4.61
CA VAL A 286 3.02 -0.29 4.83
C VAL A 286 2.45 -1.60 5.35
N ALA A 287 2.74 -2.70 4.67
CA ALA A 287 2.25 -4.04 5.03
C ALA A 287 3.28 -5.13 4.71
N THR A 288 3.08 -6.29 5.29
CA THR A 288 3.90 -7.50 5.08
C THR A 288 2.99 -8.70 4.76
N GLU A 289 3.54 -9.75 4.18
CA GLU A 289 2.79 -10.92 3.72
C GLU A 289 2.18 -11.74 4.85
N PHE A 290 2.85 -11.82 6.00
CA PHE A 290 2.37 -12.40 7.26
C PHE A 290 3.27 -11.94 8.42
N GLY A 291 2.92 -12.28 9.67
CA GLY A 291 3.67 -11.89 10.86
C GLY A 291 4.72 -12.93 11.29
N ARG A 292 5.20 -12.76 12.52
CA ARG A 292 6.19 -13.65 13.15
C ARG A 292 5.59 -14.33 14.38
N THR A 293 6.23 -15.40 14.86
CA THR A 293 5.83 -16.07 16.11
C THR A 293 5.84 -15.11 17.30
N VAL A 294 4.92 -15.32 18.24
CA VAL A 294 4.87 -14.52 19.45
C VAL A 294 6.13 -14.66 20.29
N ALA A 295 6.56 -15.90 20.53
CA ALA A 295 7.79 -16.17 21.27
C ALA A 295 9.04 -16.11 20.35
N PRO A 296 10.17 -15.60 20.87
CA PRO A 296 11.47 -15.72 20.20
C PRO A 296 11.89 -17.19 20.06
N ASN A 297 12.67 -17.49 19.01
CA ASN A 297 13.29 -18.80 18.81
C ASN A 297 14.67 -18.90 19.51
N GLY A 298 15.30 -20.07 19.41
CA GLY A 298 16.59 -20.36 20.05
C GLY A 298 17.80 -19.64 19.43
N THR A 299 17.65 -18.96 18.29
CA THR A 299 18.73 -18.25 17.57
C THR A 299 18.66 -16.72 17.73
N GLY A 300 17.84 -16.23 18.64
CA GLY A 300 17.64 -14.79 18.88
C GLY A 300 16.88 -14.10 17.75
N GLY A 301 15.96 -14.80 17.13
CA GLY A 301 15.02 -14.32 16.14
C GLY A 301 13.61 -14.79 16.44
N THR A 302 12.76 -14.77 15.41
CA THR A 302 11.40 -15.33 15.44
C THR A 302 11.18 -16.15 14.19
N ASP A 303 10.26 -17.11 14.24
CA ASP A 303 9.88 -17.89 13.06
C ASP A 303 8.65 -17.29 12.37
N HIS A 304 8.25 -17.84 11.22
CA HIS A 304 7.07 -17.38 10.50
C HIS A 304 5.82 -17.57 11.33
N GLY A 305 4.99 -16.53 11.38
CA GLY A 305 3.72 -16.52 12.10
C GLY A 305 2.54 -16.15 11.22
N THR A 306 1.52 -15.49 11.77
CA THR A 306 0.30 -15.17 11.03
C THR A 306 -0.01 -13.67 11.02
N ALA A 307 -0.53 -13.09 12.10
CA ALA A 307 -0.85 -11.68 12.14
C ALA A 307 0.37 -10.79 12.39
N SER A 308 0.32 -9.58 11.85
CA SER A 308 1.31 -8.53 12.02
C SER A 308 0.64 -7.20 12.34
N ALA A 309 1.35 -6.10 12.09
CA ALA A 309 0.82 -4.74 12.11
C ALA A 309 0.96 -4.11 10.73
N ALA A 310 0.02 -3.26 10.35
CA ALA A 310 0.09 -2.40 9.18
C ALA A 310 0.15 -0.94 9.61
N MET A 311 0.76 -0.08 8.78
CA MET A 311 0.86 1.35 9.01
C MET A 311 0.16 2.11 7.90
N LEU A 312 -0.64 3.11 8.27
CA LEU A 312 -1.17 4.11 7.36
C LEU A 312 -0.51 5.44 7.72
N LEU A 313 0.21 6.02 6.77
CA LEU A 313 0.99 7.24 6.96
C LEU A 313 0.60 8.25 5.88
N GLY A 314 0.65 9.54 6.19
CA GLY A 314 0.35 10.60 5.22
C GLY A 314 -0.50 11.72 5.79
N GLY A 315 -0.49 12.85 5.12
CA GLY A 315 -1.33 13.99 5.51
C GLY A 315 -2.83 13.74 5.35
N ALA A 316 -3.20 12.77 4.50
CA ALA A 316 -4.60 12.35 4.33
C ALA A 316 -5.10 11.40 5.42
N VAL A 317 -4.24 10.90 6.32
CA VAL A 317 -4.59 9.88 7.31
C VAL A 317 -5.26 10.51 8.54
N ALA A 318 -6.35 9.90 9.01
CA ALA A 318 -7.02 10.23 10.28
C ALA A 318 -6.28 9.56 11.45
N GLY A 319 -5.03 9.98 11.67
CA GLY A 319 -4.06 9.33 12.55
C GLY A 319 -4.15 9.70 14.04
N GLY A 320 -3.09 9.34 14.79
CA GLY A 320 -2.99 9.53 16.23
C GLY A 320 -3.71 8.43 17.01
N LYS A 321 -3.93 7.27 16.40
CA LYS A 321 -4.58 6.11 17.03
C LYS A 321 -4.00 4.79 16.55
N VAL A 322 -4.23 3.73 17.33
CA VAL A 322 -4.06 2.33 16.93
C VAL A 322 -5.43 1.69 16.84
N VAL A 323 -5.75 1.10 15.70
CA VAL A 323 -6.96 0.30 15.49
C VAL A 323 -6.59 -1.16 15.74
N ALA A 324 -7.23 -1.80 16.69
CA ALA A 324 -6.98 -3.20 17.00
C ALA A 324 -8.19 -3.80 17.73
N ASP A 325 -8.68 -4.93 17.24
CA ASP A 325 -9.43 -5.88 18.04
C ASP A 325 -8.41 -6.84 18.65
N TRP A 326 -7.90 -6.44 19.84
CA TRP A 326 -6.74 -7.11 20.40
C TRP A 326 -7.09 -8.48 21.00
N PRO A 327 -6.54 -9.59 20.46
CA PRO A 327 -6.92 -10.93 20.92
C PRO A 327 -6.26 -11.37 22.24
N GLY A 328 -5.18 -10.67 22.68
CA GLY A 328 -4.35 -11.09 23.82
C GLY A 328 -3.20 -12.00 23.42
N LEU A 329 -2.26 -12.19 24.36
CA LEU A 329 -1.06 -13.01 24.21
C LEU A 329 -1.04 -14.25 25.12
N SER A 330 -2.13 -14.52 25.84
CA SER A 330 -2.23 -15.77 26.60
C SER A 330 -2.23 -16.96 25.63
N ASN A 331 -1.70 -18.10 26.04
CA ASN A 331 -1.58 -19.29 25.17
C ASN A 331 -2.92 -19.71 24.53
N ALA A 332 -4.02 -19.54 25.25
CA ALA A 332 -5.37 -19.84 24.73
C ALA A 332 -5.87 -18.82 23.68
N ALA A 333 -5.31 -17.61 23.66
CA ALA A 333 -5.68 -16.55 22.72
C ALA A 333 -4.87 -16.63 21.40
N LEU A 334 -3.77 -17.38 21.41
CA LEU A 334 -2.90 -17.50 20.24
C LEU A 334 -3.51 -18.39 19.14
N TYR A 335 -3.24 -18.05 17.90
CA TYR A 335 -3.53 -18.90 16.77
C TYR A 335 -2.56 -20.11 16.80
N GLU A 336 -3.13 -21.31 16.81
CA GLU A 336 -2.38 -22.59 16.97
C GLU A 336 -1.46 -22.60 18.21
N GLY A 337 -1.80 -21.84 19.28
CA GLY A 337 -1.00 -21.77 20.50
C GLY A 337 0.40 -21.15 20.31
N ARG A 338 0.64 -20.41 19.20
CA ARG A 338 1.98 -19.96 18.82
C ARG A 338 2.03 -18.57 18.23
N ASP A 339 1.10 -18.22 17.35
CA ASP A 339 1.11 -16.99 16.57
C ASP A 339 0.09 -15.99 17.11
N LEU A 340 0.30 -14.71 16.84
CA LEU A 340 -0.75 -13.70 17.06
C LEU A 340 -1.97 -14.05 16.20
N LYS A 341 -3.12 -14.18 16.85
CA LYS A 341 -4.38 -14.48 16.16
C LYS A 341 -4.81 -13.28 15.32
N PRO A 342 -5.06 -13.46 14.00
CA PRO A 342 -5.61 -12.39 13.17
C PRO A 342 -7.04 -12.05 13.58
N THR A 343 -7.32 -10.77 13.77
CA THR A 343 -8.65 -10.22 14.04
C THR A 343 -9.08 -9.19 13.01
N THR A 344 -8.13 -8.65 12.27
CA THR A 344 -8.38 -7.68 11.19
C THR A 344 -7.91 -8.25 9.86
N ASP A 345 -8.76 -8.15 8.85
CA ASP A 345 -8.47 -8.54 7.47
C ASP A 345 -7.70 -7.42 6.76
N LEU A 346 -6.53 -7.75 6.20
CA LEU A 346 -5.68 -6.79 5.49
C LEU A 346 -6.33 -6.29 4.18
N ASP A 347 -7.05 -7.16 3.48
CA ASP A 347 -7.74 -6.80 2.23
C ASP A 347 -8.86 -5.80 2.54
N ALA A 348 -9.60 -6.03 3.63
CA ALA A 348 -10.63 -5.11 4.11
C ALA A 348 -10.06 -3.75 4.54
N LEU A 349 -8.89 -3.75 5.19
CA LEU A 349 -8.17 -2.53 5.55
C LEU A 349 -7.75 -1.73 4.31
N ILE A 350 -7.11 -2.38 3.34
CA ILE A 350 -6.65 -1.73 2.10
C ILE A 350 -7.85 -1.18 1.32
N ALA A 351 -8.92 -1.98 1.16
CA ALA A 351 -10.12 -1.55 0.45
C ALA A 351 -10.79 -0.36 1.13
N GLY A 352 -10.93 -0.39 2.46
CA GLY A 352 -11.53 0.70 3.23
C GLY A 352 -10.73 2.00 3.15
N ALA A 353 -9.41 1.91 3.30
CA ALA A 353 -8.51 3.06 3.20
C ALA A 353 -8.53 3.68 1.79
N LEU A 354 -8.49 2.86 0.74
CA LEU A 354 -8.51 3.34 -0.65
C LEU A 354 -9.87 3.91 -1.05
N ALA A 355 -10.98 3.28 -0.61
CA ALA A 355 -12.32 3.81 -0.85
C ALA A 355 -12.47 5.22 -0.25
N GLN A 356 -12.07 5.40 1.00
CA GLN A 356 -12.09 6.71 1.66
C GLN A 356 -11.11 7.70 1.00
N HIS A 357 -9.90 7.24 0.67
CA HIS A 357 -8.87 8.10 0.09
C HIS A 357 -9.27 8.66 -1.27
N TYR A 358 -9.90 7.86 -2.11
CA TYR A 358 -10.30 8.27 -3.46
C TYR A 358 -11.78 8.68 -3.58
N GLY A 359 -12.56 8.60 -2.48
CA GLY A 359 -14.00 8.89 -2.52
C GLY A 359 -14.77 7.89 -3.38
N LEU A 360 -14.36 6.62 -3.35
CA LEU A 360 -14.98 5.53 -4.12
C LEU A 360 -15.98 4.75 -3.26
N ASP A 361 -16.91 4.04 -3.91
CA ASP A 361 -17.82 3.13 -3.25
C ASP A 361 -17.07 1.94 -2.65
N ALA A 362 -17.13 1.78 -1.33
CA ALA A 362 -16.34 0.80 -0.60
C ALA A 362 -16.66 -0.67 -0.98
N PRO A 363 -17.92 -1.10 -1.14
CA PRO A 363 -18.24 -2.42 -1.68
C PRO A 363 -17.64 -2.67 -3.06
N ARG A 364 -17.69 -1.68 -3.95
CA ARG A 364 -17.10 -1.80 -5.28
C ARG A 364 -15.59 -1.92 -5.23
N VAL A 365 -14.91 -1.11 -4.40
CA VAL A 365 -13.46 -1.22 -4.20
C VAL A 365 -13.12 -2.62 -3.70
N MET A 366 -13.80 -3.10 -2.66
CA MET A 366 -13.57 -4.43 -2.09
C MET A 366 -13.69 -5.53 -3.14
N THR A 367 -14.80 -5.59 -3.87
CA THR A 367 -15.05 -6.64 -4.88
C THR A 367 -14.12 -6.54 -6.08
N SER A 368 -13.71 -5.32 -6.47
CA SER A 368 -12.80 -5.13 -7.60
C SER A 368 -11.37 -5.48 -7.25
N LEU A 369 -10.87 -5.07 -6.07
CA LEU A 369 -9.49 -5.30 -5.69
C LEU A 369 -9.25 -6.69 -5.10
N PHE A 370 -10.24 -7.24 -4.40
CA PHE A 370 -10.15 -8.49 -3.66
C PHE A 370 -11.34 -9.42 -4.00
N PRO A 371 -11.38 -9.96 -5.24
CA PRO A 371 -12.55 -10.67 -5.74
C PRO A 371 -12.86 -11.97 -4.99
N ASP A 372 -11.89 -12.54 -4.28
CA ASP A 372 -12.05 -13.74 -3.47
C ASP A 372 -12.42 -13.44 -2.01
N ALA A 373 -12.39 -12.17 -1.59
CA ALA A 373 -12.66 -11.79 -0.21
C ALA A 373 -14.13 -11.99 0.15
N ARG A 374 -14.37 -12.51 1.36
CA ARG A 374 -15.74 -12.75 1.89
C ARG A 374 -16.21 -11.64 2.82
N GLY A 375 -15.30 -10.76 3.23
CA GLY A 375 -15.58 -9.64 4.13
C GLY A 375 -16.02 -8.38 3.40
N THR A 376 -16.31 -7.35 4.18
CA THR A 376 -16.57 -5.98 3.69
C THR A 376 -15.35 -5.10 3.93
N ALA A 377 -15.20 -4.04 3.15
CA ALA A 377 -14.18 -3.02 3.40
C ALA A 377 -14.29 -2.47 4.83
N LEU A 378 -13.16 -2.18 5.46
CA LEU A 378 -13.13 -1.66 6.82
C LEU A 378 -13.80 -0.27 6.86
N SER A 379 -14.78 -0.12 7.76
CA SER A 379 -15.59 1.10 7.88
C SER A 379 -15.04 2.14 8.87
N GLU A 380 -13.94 1.82 9.57
CA GLU A 380 -13.25 2.74 10.45
C GLU A 380 -12.88 4.04 9.73
N ASN A 381 -12.90 5.18 10.45
CA ASN A 381 -12.41 6.45 9.91
C ASN A 381 -10.88 6.41 9.79
N LEU A 382 -10.39 6.09 8.60
CA LEU A 382 -8.96 5.92 8.29
C LEU A 382 -8.35 7.16 7.63
N ILE A 383 -9.17 7.92 6.90
CA ILE A 383 -8.75 9.06 6.08
C ILE A 383 -9.50 10.31 6.51
N VAL A 384 -8.82 11.44 6.49
CA VAL A 384 -9.43 12.75 6.73
C VAL A 384 -10.32 13.11 5.54
N ALA A 385 -11.55 13.57 5.83
CA ALA A 385 -12.54 13.94 4.83
C ALA A 385 -12.13 15.20 4.02
#